data_84810804aff965781fb9b78dcd7fe2f0
#
_entry.id   84810804aff965781fb9b78dcd7fe2f0
#
_cell.length_a   1.000
_cell.length_b   1.000
_cell.length_c   1.000
_cell.angle_alpha   90.00
_cell.angle_beta   90.00
_cell.angle_gamma   90.00
#
_symmetry.space_group_name_H-M   'P 1'
#
loop_
_entity.id
_entity.type
_entity.pdbx_description
1 polymer ?
#
loop_
_entity_poly.entity_id
_entity_poly.type
_entity_poly.pdbx_seq_one_letter_code
_entity_poly.pdbx_strand_id
1 'polypeptide(L)'
;MSLLKKAEPLDKSSMMFSPRVLVKMMIPLILQQILNITVGMINSIMVSNAGEAAVSGVSLVNTMDGVLIIFFTALVSGGSVVISQAVGKGDTKNINDAAKQLIYATTVMAIILTTVVIIFRNPLLSSLFGDVEADVMSSAHAYFLPVAISFPLLGISEAVHACFRAEGNTFISLVVSFFSNILVVIGNAIFVIGMDLGAFGAALSTLCMRLITVVVVLVLIHSKKRTVRVQRLFHYKPDFKAIKNILHIGIPNGVENTLFQFGRLLTQTLIAIFPTAMIAAHSVALNIANYQYAVNTAFCAASITIVAQCIGARQERQAKYYAKLMLGLEYLMMWVVIILTVIFLRPLLSTYDVSQTAKDFAYDLVISHSIVVAVIYPIGFLLPAIFRAAGDVKTPLYVSTISMWAIRIAFAYVLALDTVSVFGLFSFSGFGWGMWGVWIAMMLDWVCRTVIYFIRFVSNRWLRAKRLS
;
A
#
# COMPACT_ATOMS: atom_id res chain seq x y z
N MET A 1 -28.16 -25.80 14.28
CA MET A 1 -28.09 -26.89 13.32
C MET A 1 -28.70 -26.49 11.97
N SER A 2 -28.39 -25.28 11.41
CA SER A 2 -28.86 -24.82 10.10
C SER A 2 -27.69 -24.29 9.19
N LEU A 3 -26.48 -24.69 9.49
CA LEU A 3 -25.26 -24.18 8.80
C LEU A 3 -24.84 -24.97 7.56
N LEU A 4 -25.59 -26.04 7.20
CA LEU A 4 -25.23 -26.94 6.10
C LEU A 4 -26.34 -27.08 5.04
N LYS A 5 -27.11 -26.03 4.75
CA LYS A 5 -27.80 -26.00 3.45
C LYS A 5 -26.74 -25.93 2.37
N LYS A 6 -26.49 -27.03 1.64
CA LYS A 6 -25.72 -27.05 0.40
C LYS A 6 -26.28 -25.93 -0.48
N ALA A 7 -25.49 -24.84 -0.66
CA ALA A 7 -25.88 -23.81 -1.60
C ALA A 7 -25.92 -24.45 -2.98
N GLU A 8 -27.02 -24.27 -3.70
CA GLU A 8 -27.14 -24.65 -5.10
C GLU A 8 -25.90 -24.21 -5.86
N PRO A 9 -25.34 -25.05 -6.74
CA PRO A 9 -24.18 -24.70 -7.54
C PRO A 9 -24.49 -23.42 -8.32
N LEU A 10 -23.56 -22.46 -8.25
CA LEU A 10 -23.64 -21.24 -9.06
C LEU A 10 -23.59 -21.62 -10.53
N ASP A 11 -24.59 -21.19 -11.28
CA ASP A 11 -24.63 -21.41 -12.73
C ASP A 11 -23.46 -20.66 -13.36
N LYS A 12 -22.55 -21.39 -14.02
CA LYS A 12 -21.34 -20.84 -14.65
C LYS A 12 -21.65 -19.84 -15.77
N SER A 13 -22.84 -19.95 -16.39
CA SER A 13 -23.30 -19.06 -17.47
C SER A 13 -23.70 -17.67 -16.96
N SER A 14 -24.08 -17.56 -15.67
CA SER A 14 -24.53 -16.31 -15.03
C SER A 14 -23.43 -15.57 -14.27
N MET A 15 -22.17 -16.03 -14.34
CA MET A 15 -21.07 -15.46 -13.61
C MET A 15 -20.62 -14.09 -14.17
N MET A 16 -20.48 -13.08 -13.31
CA MET A 16 -20.06 -11.72 -13.73
C MET A 16 -18.67 -11.67 -14.35
N PHE A 17 -17.74 -12.51 -13.86
CA PHE A 17 -16.37 -12.54 -14.35
C PHE A 17 -15.98 -13.94 -14.79
N SER A 18 -15.54 -14.06 -16.04
CA SER A 18 -14.91 -15.31 -16.50
C SER A 18 -13.48 -15.45 -15.93
N PRO A 19 -12.94 -16.68 -15.84
CA PRO A 19 -11.55 -16.88 -15.39
C PRO A 19 -10.52 -16.08 -16.20
N ARG A 20 -10.76 -15.93 -17.51
CA ARG A 20 -9.90 -15.13 -18.39
C ARG A 20 -9.88 -13.65 -18.00
N VAL A 21 -11.01 -13.10 -17.61
CA VAL A 21 -11.11 -11.70 -17.16
C VAL A 21 -10.36 -11.51 -15.84
N LEU A 22 -10.48 -12.45 -14.90
CA LEU A 22 -9.75 -12.39 -13.63
C LEU A 22 -8.23 -12.39 -13.86
N VAL A 23 -7.72 -13.31 -14.66
CA VAL A 23 -6.29 -13.37 -15.00
C VAL A 23 -5.84 -12.07 -15.70
N LYS A 24 -6.64 -11.58 -16.66
CA LYS A 24 -6.37 -10.31 -17.36
C LYS A 24 -6.34 -9.10 -16.43
N MET A 25 -7.07 -9.12 -15.32
CA MET A 25 -7.02 -8.07 -14.31
C MET A 25 -5.83 -8.21 -13.36
N MET A 26 -5.47 -9.45 -12.98
CA MET A 26 -4.47 -9.70 -11.94
C MET A 26 -3.04 -9.57 -12.45
N ILE A 27 -2.72 -10.14 -13.63
CA ILE A 27 -1.36 -10.11 -14.18
C ILE A 27 -0.81 -8.68 -14.29
N PRO A 28 -1.55 -7.70 -14.86
CA PRO A 28 -1.06 -6.33 -14.93
C PRO A 28 -0.78 -5.71 -13.56
N LEU A 29 -1.61 -6.01 -12.55
CA LEU A 29 -1.41 -5.47 -11.20
C LEU A 29 -0.16 -6.06 -10.53
N ILE A 30 0.10 -7.35 -10.69
CA ILE A 30 1.31 -8.00 -10.17
C ILE A 30 2.56 -7.41 -10.85
N LEU A 31 2.53 -7.32 -12.18
CA LEU A 31 3.64 -6.74 -12.95
C LEU A 31 3.89 -5.28 -12.57
N GLN A 32 2.84 -4.50 -12.33
CA GLN A 32 2.95 -3.11 -11.87
C GLN A 32 3.65 -3.03 -10.51
N GLN A 33 3.35 -3.91 -9.56
CA GLN A 33 4.02 -3.92 -8.26
C GLN A 33 5.50 -4.28 -8.36
N ILE A 34 5.84 -5.30 -9.14
CA ILE A 34 7.23 -5.69 -9.39
C ILE A 34 7.99 -4.54 -10.05
N LEU A 35 7.41 -3.91 -11.06
CA LEU A 35 7.98 -2.76 -11.75
C LEU A 35 8.26 -1.60 -10.79
N ASN A 36 7.31 -1.24 -9.93
CA ASN A 36 7.48 -0.15 -8.99
C ASN A 36 8.61 -0.39 -7.98
N ILE A 37 8.75 -1.63 -7.48
CA ILE A 37 9.84 -2.00 -6.57
C ILE A 37 11.19 -1.90 -7.32
N THR A 38 11.28 -2.47 -8.50
CA THR A 38 12.51 -2.48 -9.31
C THR A 38 12.98 -1.06 -9.66
N VAL A 39 12.05 -0.21 -10.09
CA VAL A 39 12.39 1.18 -10.44
C VAL A 39 12.73 2.01 -9.21
N GLY A 40 12.11 1.74 -8.05
CA GLY A 40 12.51 2.34 -6.79
C GLY A 40 13.98 2.05 -6.44
N MET A 41 14.44 0.81 -6.67
CA MET A 41 15.86 0.42 -6.50
C MET A 41 16.77 1.15 -7.51
N ILE A 42 16.40 1.20 -8.79
CA ILE A 42 17.15 1.90 -9.83
C ILE A 42 17.29 3.39 -9.48
N ASN A 43 16.20 4.03 -9.05
CA ASN A 43 16.22 5.43 -8.64
C ASN A 43 17.19 5.69 -7.48
N SER A 44 17.21 4.81 -6.47
CA SER A 44 18.17 4.93 -5.35
C SER A 44 19.62 4.81 -5.82
N ILE A 45 19.89 3.89 -6.75
CA ILE A 45 21.24 3.75 -7.34
C ILE A 45 21.61 4.98 -8.17
N MET A 46 20.68 5.55 -8.94
CA MET A 46 20.99 6.75 -9.74
C MET A 46 21.25 7.97 -8.86
N VAL A 47 20.51 8.13 -7.76
CA VAL A 47 20.74 9.22 -6.80
C VAL A 47 22.07 9.05 -6.06
N SER A 48 22.56 7.82 -5.86
CA SER A 48 23.86 7.60 -5.20
C SER A 48 25.05 8.18 -5.97
N ASN A 49 24.92 8.38 -7.28
CA ASN A 49 25.95 9.09 -8.06
C ASN A 49 26.10 10.57 -7.67
N ALA A 50 25.09 11.16 -7.01
CA ALA A 50 25.14 12.55 -6.52
C ALA A 50 25.79 12.68 -5.13
N GLY A 51 26.33 11.58 -4.58
CA GLY A 51 27.01 11.54 -3.29
C GLY A 51 26.11 11.14 -2.10
N GLU A 52 26.78 10.84 -0.98
CA GLU A 52 26.11 10.30 0.22
C GLU A 52 25.12 11.29 0.85
N ALA A 53 25.44 12.59 0.86
CA ALA A 53 24.56 13.62 1.38
C ALA A 53 23.25 13.73 0.56
N ALA A 54 23.32 13.58 -0.76
CA ALA A 54 22.16 13.59 -1.63
C ALA A 54 21.26 12.37 -1.38
N VAL A 55 21.83 11.16 -1.28
CA VAL A 55 21.07 9.92 -0.96
C VAL A 55 20.39 10.03 0.39
N SER A 56 21.12 10.50 1.41
CA SER A 56 20.60 10.66 2.75
C SER A 56 19.45 11.67 2.78
N GLY A 57 19.64 12.86 2.20
CA GLY A 57 18.61 13.90 2.13
C GLY A 57 17.35 13.44 1.37
N VAL A 58 17.52 12.77 0.24
CA VAL A 58 16.40 12.17 -0.53
C VAL A 58 15.68 11.10 0.28
N SER A 59 16.41 10.23 1.00
CA SER A 59 15.80 9.18 1.84
C SER A 59 14.96 9.73 2.98
N LEU A 60 15.42 10.82 3.61
CA LEU A 60 14.66 11.50 4.67
C LEU A 60 13.31 12.02 4.13
N VAL A 61 13.32 12.70 2.99
CA VAL A 61 12.11 13.23 2.37
C VAL A 61 11.21 12.10 1.85
N ASN A 62 11.76 11.04 1.28
CA ASN A 62 10.99 9.87 0.82
C ASN A 62 10.24 9.17 1.98
N THR A 63 10.77 9.21 3.18
CA THR A 63 10.06 8.70 4.37
C THR A 63 8.78 9.51 4.63
N MET A 64 8.85 10.85 4.50
CA MET A 64 7.68 11.73 4.61
C MET A 64 6.71 11.55 3.43
N ASP A 65 7.23 11.46 2.20
CA ASP A 65 6.43 11.21 0.98
C ASP A 65 5.65 9.89 1.12
N GLY A 66 6.27 8.86 1.67
CA GLY A 66 5.63 7.57 1.96
C GLY A 66 4.39 7.68 2.87
N VAL A 67 4.42 8.50 3.90
CA VAL A 67 3.25 8.74 4.78
C VAL A 67 2.12 9.42 4.00
N LEU A 68 2.43 10.40 3.17
CA LEU A 68 1.44 11.11 2.35
C LEU A 68 0.84 10.21 1.26
N ILE A 69 1.65 9.38 0.61
CA ILE A 69 1.18 8.38 -0.37
C ILE A 69 0.17 7.42 0.28
N ILE A 70 0.43 6.96 1.49
CA ILE A 70 -0.48 6.08 2.24
C ILE A 70 -1.83 6.76 2.46
N PHE A 71 -1.83 8.04 2.81
CA PHE A 71 -3.04 8.82 2.99
C PHE A 71 -3.86 8.94 1.69
N PHE A 72 -3.21 9.26 0.56
CA PHE A 72 -3.86 9.30 -0.76
C PHE A 72 -4.41 7.93 -1.16
N THR A 73 -3.62 6.88 -0.98
CA THR A 73 -4.02 5.50 -1.30
C THR A 73 -5.27 5.09 -0.52
N ALA A 74 -5.39 5.50 0.74
CA ALA A 74 -6.55 5.23 1.58
C ALA A 74 -7.82 5.91 1.05
N LEU A 75 -7.74 7.20 0.70
CA LEU A 75 -8.85 7.96 0.12
C LEU A 75 -9.27 7.40 -1.24
N VAL A 76 -8.28 7.11 -2.09
CA VAL A 76 -8.46 6.51 -3.41
C VAL A 76 -9.10 5.12 -3.32
N SER A 77 -8.74 4.32 -2.31
CA SER A 77 -9.37 3.03 -2.05
C SER A 77 -10.86 3.18 -1.77
N GLY A 78 -11.26 4.18 -0.97
CA GLY A 78 -12.67 4.51 -0.74
C GLY A 78 -13.42 4.84 -2.03
N GLY A 79 -12.85 5.69 -2.86
CA GLY A 79 -13.41 6.03 -4.17
C GLY A 79 -13.49 4.83 -5.12
N SER A 80 -12.47 3.98 -5.14
CA SER A 80 -12.45 2.76 -5.94
C SER A 80 -13.62 1.83 -5.59
N VAL A 81 -13.94 1.66 -4.30
CA VAL A 81 -15.09 0.87 -3.86
C VAL A 81 -16.40 1.48 -4.35
N VAL A 82 -16.60 2.79 -4.16
CA VAL A 82 -17.83 3.49 -4.56
C VAL A 82 -18.05 3.40 -6.08
N ILE A 83 -17.00 3.66 -6.86
CA ILE A 83 -17.06 3.57 -8.33
C ILE A 83 -17.31 2.12 -8.78
N SER A 84 -16.62 1.13 -8.20
CA SER A 84 -16.81 -0.28 -8.53
C SER A 84 -18.22 -0.76 -8.21
N GLN A 85 -18.80 -0.33 -7.08
CA GLN A 85 -20.21 -0.64 -6.78
C GLN A 85 -21.16 0.02 -7.77
N ALA A 86 -20.91 1.26 -8.21
CA ALA A 86 -21.69 1.92 -9.24
C ALA A 86 -21.58 1.20 -10.60
N VAL A 87 -20.38 0.74 -10.98
CA VAL A 87 -20.15 -0.08 -12.18
C VAL A 87 -20.98 -1.38 -12.11
N GLY A 88 -20.94 -2.05 -10.96
CA GLY A 88 -21.74 -3.26 -10.75
C GLY A 88 -23.27 -3.05 -10.87
N LYS A 89 -23.77 -1.86 -10.50
CA LYS A 89 -25.17 -1.45 -10.69
C LYS A 89 -25.52 -1.14 -12.16
N GLY A 90 -24.54 -0.89 -13.02
CA GLY A 90 -24.74 -0.41 -14.38
C GLY A 90 -25.20 1.06 -14.47
N ASP A 91 -25.06 1.84 -13.41
CA ASP A 91 -25.52 3.22 -13.32
C ASP A 91 -24.45 4.20 -13.83
N THR A 92 -24.47 4.45 -15.14
CA THR A 92 -23.48 5.27 -15.84
C THR A 92 -23.39 6.70 -15.31
N LYS A 93 -24.49 7.28 -14.82
CA LYS A 93 -24.49 8.62 -14.24
C LYS A 93 -23.72 8.63 -12.92
N ASN A 94 -24.09 7.75 -11.99
CA ASN A 94 -23.42 7.66 -10.70
C ASN A 94 -21.95 7.24 -10.82
N ILE A 95 -21.60 6.41 -11.82
CA ILE A 95 -20.20 6.07 -12.13
C ILE A 95 -19.38 7.32 -12.43
N ASN A 96 -19.86 8.15 -13.37
CA ASN A 96 -19.13 9.33 -13.82
C ASN A 96 -19.09 10.42 -12.74
N ASP A 97 -20.19 10.60 -12.01
CA ASP A 97 -20.26 11.55 -10.91
C ASP A 97 -19.30 11.12 -9.74
N ALA A 98 -19.30 9.85 -9.36
CA ALA A 98 -18.38 9.33 -8.33
C ALA A 98 -16.90 9.46 -8.75
N ALA A 99 -16.56 9.14 -10.00
CA ALA A 99 -15.22 9.30 -10.53
C ALA A 99 -14.76 10.76 -10.50
N LYS A 100 -15.65 11.69 -10.89
CA LYS A 100 -15.40 13.11 -10.84
C LYS A 100 -15.19 13.62 -9.41
N GLN A 101 -16.07 13.22 -8.48
CA GLN A 101 -15.93 13.58 -7.06
C GLN A 101 -14.66 13.02 -6.44
N LEU A 102 -14.24 11.82 -6.81
CA LEU A 102 -12.97 11.25 -6.35
C LEU A 102 -11.77 12.10 -6.78
N ILE A 103 -11.70 12.46 -8.07
CA ILE A 103 -10.60 13.31 -8.60
C ILE A 103 -10.58 14.65 -7.87
N TYR A 104 -11.72 15.29 -7.67
CA TYR A 104 -11.77 16.58 -6.95
C TYR A 104 -11.39 16.42 -5.48
N ALA A 105 -11.94 15.43 -4.77
CA ALA A 105 -11.64 15.23 -3.36
C ALA A 105 -10.15 14.97 -3.13
N THR A 106 -9.53 14.13 -3.97
CA THR A 106 -8.09 13.87 -3.89
C THR A 106 -7.26 15.09 -4.25
N THR A 107 -7.65 15.85 -5.26
CA THR A 107 -6.95 17.09 -5.67
C THR A 107 -7.00 18.15 -4.58
N VAL A 108 -8.20 18.43 -4.05
CA VAL A 108 -8.37 19.42 -2.96
C VAL A 108 -7.56 19.00 -1.72
N MET A 109 -7.67 17.74 -1.33
CA MET A 109 -6.90 17.23 -0.19
C MET A 109 -5.39 17.33 -0.44
N ALA A 110 -4.94 17.02 -1.65
CA ALA A 110 -3.54 17.14 -2.02
C ALA A 110 -3.05 18.60 -1.99
N ILE A 111 -3.84 19.55 -2.47
CA ILE A 111 -3.53 20.98 -2.40
C ILE A 111 -3.41 21.43 -0.93
N ILE A 112 -4.37 21.04 -0.07
CA ILE A 112 -4.33 21.37 1.36
C ILE A 112 -3.06 20.82 2.00
N LEU A 113 -2.76 19.53 1.80
CA LEU A 113 -1.56 18.89 2.33
C LEU A 113 -0.28 19.55 1.81
N THR A 114 -0.20 19.82 0.51
CA THR A 114 0.92 20.53 -0.11
C THR A 114 1.14 21.89 0.55
N THR A 115 0.06 22.65 0.72
CA THR A 115 0.13 23.99 1.32
C THR A 115 0.63 23.92 2.77
N VAL A 116 0.08 23.01 3.57
CA VAL A 116 0.51 22.79 4.97
C VAL A 116 1.99 22.39 5.03
N VAL A 117 2.38 21.41 4.22
CA VAL A 117 3.74 20.86 4.22
C VAL A 117 4.76 21.90 3.73
N ILE A 118 4.42 22.75 2.75
CA ILE A 118 5.29 23.84 2.29
C ILE A 118 5.41 24.95 3.35
N ILE A 119 4.31 25.35 3.99
CA ILE A 119 4.33 26.38 5.05
C ILE A 119 5.19 25.91 6.23
N PHE A 120 5.03 24.67 6.65
CA PHE A 120 5.73 24.09 7.79
C PHE A 120 7.02 23.35 7.42
N ARG A 121 7.56 23.53 6.21
CA ARG A 121 8.73 22.76 5.71
C ARG A 121 9.95 22.83 6.64
N ASN A 122 10.30 24.04 7.12
CA ASN A 122 11.46 24.23 7.97
C ASN A 122 11.28 23.58 9.34
N PRO A 123 10.20 23.86 10.12
CA PRO A 123 9.97 23.17 11.38
C PRO A 123 9.77 21.66 11.21
N LEU A 124 9.18 21.18 10.10
CA LEU A 124 9.06 19.75 9.84
C LEU A 124 10.42 19.07 9.64
N LEU A 125 11.25 19.61 8.77
CA LEU A 125 12.57 19.04 8.50
C LEU A 125 13.48 19.15 9.73
N SER A 126 13.49 20.29 10.42
CA SER A 126 14.35 20.49 11.61
C SER A 126 13.87 19.67 12.82
N SER A 127 12.57 19.51 13.04
CA SER A 127 12.07 18.73 14.17
C SER A 127 12.21 17.21 13.97
N LEU A 128 12.15 16.75 12.72
CA LEU A 128 12.30 15.33 12.41
C LEU A 128 13.76 14.91 12.20
N PHE A 129 14.60 15.82 11.70
CA PHE A 129 15.94 15.51 11.22
C PHE A 129 16.98 16.55 11.64
N GLY A 130 16.75 17.30 12.73
CA GLY A 130 17.60 18.44 13.15
C GLY A 130 19.05 18.09 13.49
N ASP A 131 19.34 16.83 13.80
CA ASP A 131 20.66 16.35 14.19
C ASP A 131 21.51 15.83 13.00
N VAL A 132 21.06 16.02 11.75
CA VAL A 132 21.81 15.58 10.58
C VAL A 132 22.80 16.65 10.11
N GLU A 133 23.83 16.21 9.35
CA GLU A 133 24.84 17.09 8.76
C GLU A 133 24.22 18.18 7.86
N ALA A 134 24.85 19.35 7.80
CA ALA A 134 24.34 20.50 7.04
C ALA A 134 24.09 20.19 5.55
N ASP A 135 25.01 19.42 4.93
CA ASP A 135 24.92 19.03 3.52
C ASP A 135 23.74 18.08 3.24
N VAL A 136 23.44 17.18 4.20
CA VAL A 136 22.27 16.29 4.14
C VAL A 136 20.99 17.12 4.25
N MET A 137 20.95 18.08 5.19
CA MET A 137 19.79 18.97 5.36
C MET A 137 19.59 19.85 4.12
N SER A 138 20.65 20.38 3.53
CA SER A 138 20.59 21.15 2.29
C SER A 138 20.02 20.32 1.14
N SER A 139 20.49 19.08 0.98
CA SER A 139 19.97 18.13 -0.01
C SER A 139 18.51 17.79 0.23
N ALA A 140 18.10 17.60 1.48
CA ALA A 140 16.71 17.38 1.86
C ALA A 140 15.83 18.58 1.48
N HIS A 141 16.24 19.80 1.77
CA HIS A 141 15.51 21.02 1.37
C HIS A 141 15.39 21.17 -0.16
N ALA A 142 16.45 20.87 -0.90
CA ALA A 142 16.48 20.94 -2.35
C ALA A 142 15.51 19.92 -2.99
N TYR A 143 15.46 18.72 -2.44
CA TYR A 143 14.56 17.66 -2.91
C TYR A 143 13.09 17.90 -2.51
N PHE A 144 12.86 18.41 -1.30
CA PHE A 144 11.54 18.52 -0.68
C PHE A 144 10.57 19.41 -1.48
N LEU A 145 10.99 20.59 -1.89
CA LEU A 145 10.09 21.57 -2.49
C LEU A 145 9.46 21.11 -3.83
N PRO A 146 10.24 20.61 -4.83
CA PRO A 146 9.64 20.14 -6.07
C PRO A 146 8.75 18.89 -5.85
N VAL A 147 9.13 18.00 -4.92
CA VAL A 147 8.32 16.82 -4.58
C VAL A 147 7.00 17.24 -3.92
N ALA A 148 7.02 18.18 -2.98
CA ALA A 148 5.81 18.70 -2.35
C ALA A 148 4.85 19.35 -3.37
N ILE A 149 5.38 20.15 -4.30
CA ILE A 149 4.59 20.75 -5.40
C ILE A 149 3.95 19.68 -6.28
N SER A 150 4.54 18.50 -6.38
CA SER A 150 4.02 17.41 -7.21
C SER A 150 2.89 16.59 -6.57
N PHE A 151 2.55 16.78 -5.27
CA PHE A 151 1.49 16.00 -4.59
C PHE A 151 0.09 16.16 -5.21
N PRO A 152 -0.36 17.33 -5.66
CA PRO A 152 -1.62 17.44 -6.38
C PRO A 152 -1.65 16.59 -7.65
N LEU A 153 -0.52 16.52 -8.37
CA LEU A 153 -0.39 15.69 -9.56
C LEU A 153 -0.46 14.19 -9.19
N LEU A 154 0.18 13.80 -8.10
CA LEU A 154 0.09 12.43 -7.56
C LEU A 154 -1.36 12.08 -7.20
N GLY A 155 -2.07 12.95 -6.47
CA GLY A 155 -3.46 12.73 -6.08
C GLY A 155 -4.40 12.53 -7.28
N ILE A 156 -4.24 13.35 -8.34
CA ILE A 156 -5.02 13.22 -9.58
C ILE A 156 -4.71 11.88 -10.27
N SER A 157 -3.43 11.54 -10.44
CA SER A 157 -3.04 10.31 -11.13
C SER A 157 -3.54 9.07 -10.41
N GLU A 158 -3.41 8.99 -9.07
CA GLU A 158 -3.90 7.87 -8.28
C GLU A 158 -5.43 7.74 -8.34
N ALA A 159 -6.18 8.85 -8.31
CA ALA A 159 -7.62 8.83 -8.48
C ALA A 159 -8.04 8.28 -9.85
N VAL A 160 -7.36 8.68 -10.92
CA VAL A 160 -7.65 8.18 -12.27
C VAL A 160 -7.25 6.71 -12.43
N HIS A 161 -6.12 6.29 -11.86
CA HIS A 161 -5.75 4.87 -11.81
C HIS A 161 -6.80 4.02 -11.07
N ALA A 162 -7.38 4.54 -9.98
CA ALA A 162 -8.49 3.87 -9.30
C ALA A 162 -9.73 3.74 -10.19
N CYS A 163 -10.05 4.76 -11.00
CA CYS A 163 -11.13 4.68 -11.98
C CYS A 163 -10.88 3.57 -13.02
N PHE A 164 -9.66 3.45 -13.55
CA PHE A 164 -9.31 2.37 -14.48
C PHE A 164 -9.41 0.99 -13.83
N ARG A 165 -8.95 0.85 -12.59
CA ARG A 165 -9.09 -0.40 -11.83
C ARG A 165 -10.55 -0.73 -11.56
N ALA A 166 -11.37 0.27 -11.17
CA ALA A 166 -12.78 0.08 -10.86
C ALA A 166 -13.62 -0.37 -12.07
N GLU A 167 -13.21 0.00 -13.30
CA GLU A 167 -13.78 -0.48 -14.57
C GLU A 167 -13.28 -1.91 -14.95
N GLY A 168 -12.27 -2.43 -14.24
CA GLY A 168 -11.62 -3.71 -14.54
C GLY A 168 -10.49 -3.61 -15.57
N ASN A 169 -10.12 -2.43 -16.02
CA ASN A 169 -9.06 -2.22 -17.01
C ASN A 169 -7.71 -1.91 -16.36
N THR A 170 -7.12 -2.91 -15.72
CA THR A 170 -5.84 -2.79 -15.02
C THR A 170 -4.64 -2.70 -15.98
N PHE A 171 -4.80 -3.16 -17.23
CA PHE A 171 -3.72 -3.10 -18.23
C PHE A 171 -3.30 -1.65 -18.54
N ILE A 172 -4.24 -0.73 -18.59
CA ILE A 172 -3.92 0.68 -18.80
C ILE A 172 -3.14 1.26 -17.63
N SER A 173 -3.51 0.91 -16.40
CA SER A 173 -2.73 1.30 -15.23
C SER A 173 -1.29 0.80 -15.31
N LEU A 174 -1.07 -0.44 -15.73
CA LEU A 174 0.26 -0.99 -15.97
C LEU A 174 1.03 -0.20 -17.03
N VAL A 175 0.41 0.03 -18.20
CA VAL A 175 1.07 0.74 -19.31
C VAL A 175 1.47 2.15 -18.92
N VAL A 176 0.57 2.89 -18.27
CA VAL A 176 0.87 4.24 -17.77
C VAL A 176 1.99 4.20 -16.74
N SER A 177 1.93 3.29 -15.75
CA SER A 177 3.00 3.14 -14.75
C SER A 177 4.33 2.77 -15.39
N PHE A 178 4.35 1.90 -16.41
CA PHE A 178 5.56 1.54 -17.12
C PHE A 178 6.22 2.76 -17.78
N PHE A 179 5.45 3.55 -18.54
CA PHE A 179 5.96 4.76 -19.16
C PHE A 179 6.39 5.81 -18.14
N SER A 180 5.63 5.99 -17.05
CA SER A 180 5.98 6.91 -15.96
C SER A 180 7.31 6.53 -15.31
N ASN A 181 7.53 5.24 -15.07
CA ASN A 181 8.77 4.74 -14.51
C ASN A 181 9.97 4.92 -15.45
N ILE A 182 9.79 4.72 -16.77
CA ILE A 182 10.82 5.03 -17.77
C ILE A 182 11.14 6.54 -17.74
N LEU A 183 10.13 7.39 -17.67
CA LEU A 183 10.33 8.85 -17.61
C LEU A 183 11.14 9.29 -16.38
N VAL A 184 10.93 8.66 -15.21
CA VAL A 184 11.75 8.94 -14.00
C VAL A 184 13.19 8.55 -14.23
N VAL A 185 13.45 7.35 -14.80
CA VAL A 185 14.82 6.88 -15.07
C VAL A 185 15.52 7.81 -16.07
N ILE A 186 14.84 8.19 -17.16
CA ILE A 186 15.37 9.14 -18.15
C ILE A 186 15.60 10.52 -17.50
N GLY A 187 14.64 11.01 -16.72
CA GLY A 187 14.77 12.27 -16.00
C GLY A 187 15.94 12.28 -15.04
N ASN A 188 16.16 11.21 -14.27
CA ASN A 188 17.32 11.08 -13.39
C ASN A 188 18.63 11.01 -14.21
N ALA A 189 18.66 10.33 -15.33
CA ALA A 189 19.84 10.30 -16.20
C ALA A 189 20.19 11.71 -16.72
N ILE A 190 19.20 12.51 -17.06
CA ILE A 190 19.42 13.89 -17.55
C ILE A 190 19.75 14.82 -16.40
N PHE A 191 18.90 14.91 -15.36
CA PHE A 191 19.01 15.93 -14.33
C PHE A 191 20.02 15.60 -13.23
N VAL A 192 20.13 14.32 -12.83
CA VAL A 192 21.07 13.92 -11.77
C VAL A 192 22.46 13.69 -12.36
N ILE A 193 22.57 12.88 -13.42
CA ILE A 193 23.86 12.46 -13.98
C ILE A 193 24.37 13.48 -15.01
N GLY A 194 23.50 13.88 -15.98
CA GLY A 194 23.92 14.74 -17.09
C GLY A 194 24.10 16.20 -16.70
N MET A 195 23.24 16.75 -15.85
CA MET A 195 23.25 18.15 -15.41
C MET A 195 23.86 18.36 -14.01
N ASP A 196 24.21 17.28 -13.31
CA ASP A 196 24.80 17.29 -11.96
C ASP A 196 24.00 18.10 -10.92
N LEU A 197 22.65 18.04 -11.02
CA LEU A 197 21.76 18.78 -10.13
C LEU A 197 21.51 18.05 -8.79
N GLY A 198 22.16 16.93 -8.53
CA GLY A 198 22.09 16.20 -7.27
C GLY A 198 20.66 15.84 -6.85
N ALA A 199 20.36 16.06 -5.58
CA ALA A 199 19.02 15.78 -5.01
C ALA A 199 17.93 16.63 -5.68
N PHE A 200 18.19 17.88 -6.05
CA PHE A 200 17.24 18.73 -6.77
C PHE A 200 16.89 18.13 -8.15
N GLY A 201 17.86 17.56 -8.86
CA GLY A 201 17.65 16.88 -10.14
C GLY A 201 16.71 15.68 -10.03
N ALA A 202 16.85 14.89 -8.99
CA ALA A 202 15.96 13.77 -8.72
C ALA A 202 14.52 14.22 -8.41
N ALA A 203 14.36 15.33 -7.67
CA ALA A 203 13.06 15.93 -7.39
C ALA A 203 12.40 16.47 -8.66
N LEU A 204 13.17 17.15 -9.52
CA LEU A 204 12.70 17.69 -10.79
C LEU A 204 12.28 16.58 -11.74
N SER A 205 13.03 15.48 -11.81
CA SER A 205 12.67 14.28 -12.53
C SER A 205 11.29 13.73 -12.11
N THR A 206 11.07 13.62 -10.80
CA THR A 206 9.79 13.17 -10.21
C THR A 206 8.65 14.13 -10.54
N LEU A 207 8.86 15.45 -10.45
CA LEU A 207 7.86 16.47 -10.77
C LEU A 207 7.46 16.42 -12.25
N CYS A 208 8.44 16.39 -13.16
CA CYS A 208 8.21 16.29 -14.61
C CYS A 208 7.46 15.02 -14.98
N MET A 209 7.87 13.88 -14.42
CA MET A 209 7.17 12.61 -14.63
C MET A 209 5.72 12.68 -14.16
N ARG A 210 5.45 13.16 -12.93
CA ARG A 210 4.08 13.29 -12.40
C ARG A 210 3.23 14.21 -13.28
N LEU A 211 3.79 15.31 -13.78
CA LEU A 211 3.09 16.23 -14.69
C LEU A 211 2.70 15.53 -16.00
N ILE A 212 3.64 14.87 -16.66
CA ILE A 212 3.37 14.13 -17.91
C ILE A 212 2.34 13.02 -17.65
N THR A 213 2.49 12.27 -16.56
CA THR A 213 1.56 11.20 -16.20
C THR A 213 0.14 11.72 -16.03
N VAL A 214 -0.04 12.85 -15.33
CA VAL A 214 -1.36 13.45 -15.14
C VAL A 214 -2.00 13.84 -16.46
N VAL A 215 -1.24 14.47 -17.38
CA VAL A 215 -1.75 14.81 -18.71
C VAL A 215 -2.21 13.54 -19.44
N VAL A 216 -1.39 12.50 -19.45
CA VAL A 216 -1.73 11.23 -20.12
C VAL A 216 -2.98 10.58 -19.51
N VAL A 217 -3.06 10.44 -18.19
CA VAL A 217 -4.22 9.78 -17.56
C VAL A 217 -5.50 10.61 -17.73
N LEU A 218 -5.41 11.95 -17.71
CA LEU A 218 -6.56 12.82 -17.97
C LEU A 218 -7.06 12.71 -19.42
N VAL A 219 -6.17 12.61 -20.39
CA VAL A 219 -6.56 12.35 -21.79
C VAL A 219 -7.23 10.97 -21.91
N LEU A 220 -6.66 9.96 -21.28
CA LEU A 220 -7.19 8.59 -21.34
C LEU A 220 -8.58 8.46 -20.70
N ILE A 221 -8.86 9.14 -19.58
CA ILE A 221 -10.16 9.03 -18.89
C ILE A 221 -11.30 9.75 -19.64
N HIS A 222 -10.97 10.71 -20.51
CA HIS A 222 -11.97 11.41 -21.37
C HIS A 222 -12.42 10.58 -22.56
N SER A 223 -11.79 9.45 -22.87
CA SER A 223 -12.11 8.62 -24.02
C SER A 223 -13.56 8.10 -23.98
N LYS A 224 -14.28 8.28 -25.08
CA LYS A 224 -15.69 7.83 -25.24
C LYS A 224 -15.86 6.29 -25.16
N LYS A 225 -14.78 5.53 -25.32
CA LYS A 225 -14.79 4.07 -25.30
C LYS A 225 -14.82 3.47 -23.90
N ARG A 226 -14.85 4.32 -22.83
CA ARG A 226 -14.76 3.89 -21.45
C ARG A 226 -16.09 3.88 -20.72
N THR A 227 -16.25 2.91 -19.82
CA THR A 227 -17.40 2.85 -18.90
C THR A 227 -17.28 3.94 -17.84
N VAL A 228 -16.08 4.09 -17.25
CA VAL A 228 -15.76 5.17 -16.31
C VAL A 228 -15.11 6.30 -17.10
N ARG A 229 -15.85 7.37 -17.32
CA ARG A 229 -15.35 8.54 -18.04
C ARG A 229 -15.72 9.83 -17.32
N VAL A 230 -14.81 10.79 -17.31
CA VAL A 230 -15.07 12.10 -16.73
C VAL A 230 -15.34 13.08 -17.85
N GLN A 231 -16.59 13.55 -17.96
CA GLN A 231 -16.97 14.60 -18.91
C GLN A 231 -17.03 15.94 -18.19
N ARG A 232 -16.62 17.02 -18.86
CA ARG A 232 -16.68 18.41 -18.35
C ARG A 232 -16.01 18.52 -16.98
N LEU A 233 -14.74 18.13 -16.91
CA LEU A 233 -13.97 18.17 -15.66
C LEU A 233 -14.04 19.54 -14.98
N PHE A 234 -14.06 20.65 -15.71
CA PHE A 234 -14.12 22.00 -15.16
C PHE A 234 -15.53 22.47 -14.73
N HIS A 235 -16.58 21.68 -14.97
CA HIS A 235 -17.94 21.97 -14.47
C HIS A 235 -18.16 21.20 -13.17
N TYR A 236 -17.66 21.77 -12.07
CA TYR A 236 -17.80 21.17 -10.75
C TYR A 236 -19.23 21.41 -10.22
N LYS A 237 -19.89 20.30 -9.87
CA LYS A 237 -21.09 20.31 -9.02
C LYS A 237 -20.80 19.35 -7.87
N PRO A 238 -20.66 19.86 -6.64
CA PRO A 238 -20.38 18.99 -5.49
C PRO A 238 -21.58 18.05 -5.26
N ASP A 239 -21.31 16.76 -5.28
CA ASP A 239 -22.24 15.74 -4.81
C ASP A 239 -21.81 15.31 -3.40
N PHE A 240 -22.38 15.94 -2.40
CA PHE A 240 -22.06 15.65 -1.00
C PHE A 240 -22.37 14.20 -0.61
N LYS A 241 -23.33 13.54 -1.29
CA LYS A 241 -23.64 12.12 -1.03
C LYS A 241 -22.50 11.24 -1.53
N ALA A 242 -22.02 11.45 -2.75
CA ALA A 242 -20.89 10.73 -3.29
C ALA A 242 -19.60 10.97 -2.48
N ILE A 243 -19.31 12.22 -2.13
CA ILE A 243 -18.16 12.60 -1.28
C ILE A 243 -18.26 11.91 0.09
N LYS A 244 -19.43 11.94 0.73
CA LYS A 244 -19.65 11.28 2.03
C LYS A 244 -19.40 9.77 1.95
N ASN A 245 -19.84 9.12 0.88
CA ASN A 245 -19.62 7.69 0.67
C ASN A 245 -18.14 7.37 0.47
N ILE A 246 -17.41 8.18 -0.31
CA ILE A 246 -15.96 8.04 -0.50
C ILE A 246 -15.23 8.21 0.84
N LEU A 247 -15.54 9.26 1.59
CA LEU A 247 -14.91 9.55 2.88
C LEU A 247 -15.29 8.51 3.95
N HIS A 248 -16.50 7.95 3.90
CA HIS A 248 -16.94 6.90 4.82
C HIS A 248 -16.06 5.64 4.77
N ILE A 249 -15.50 5.33 3.60
CA ILE A 249 -14.55 4.22 3.43
C ILE A 249 -13.12 4.74 3.57
N GLY A 250 -12.81 5.87 2.95
CA GLY A 250 -11.45 6.40 2.86
C GLY A 250 -10.89 6.82 4.21
N ILE A 251 -11.67 7.55 5.05
CA ILE A 251 -11.18 8.02 6.36
C ILE A 251 -10.83 6.87 7.29
N PRO A 252 -11.69 5.86 7.54
CA PRO A 252 -11.32 4.73 8.38
C PRO A 252 -10.09 3.97 7.86
N ASN A 253 -9.99 3.78 6.55
CA ASN A 253 -8.83 3.16 5.94
C ASN A 253 -7.55 4.01 6.09
N GLY A 254 -7.67 5.34 5.97
CA GLY A 254 -6.56 6.27 6.21
C GLY A 254 -6.08 6.25 7.66
N VAL A 255 -6.99 6.30 8.62
CA VAL A 255 -6.69 6.20 10.06
C VAL A 255 -6.03 4.86 10.37
N GLU A 256 -6.57 3.74 9.86
CA GLU A 256 -5.99 2.41 10.02
C GLU A 256 -4.53 2.37 9.53
N ASN A 257 -4.27 2.83 8.30
CA ASN A 257 -2.93 2.82 7.72
C ASN A 257 -1.97 3.76 8.45
N THR A 258 -2.44 4.94 8.86
CA THR A 258 -1.63 5.91 9.62
C THR A 258 -1.22 5.34 10.98
N LEU A 259 -2.17 4.79 11.73
CA LEU A 259 -1.89 4.15 13.02
C LEU A 259 -0.95 2.95 12.87
N PHE A 260 -1.08 2.20 11.78
CA PHE A 260 -0.17 1.10 11.46
C PHE A 260 1.26 1.60 11.18
N GLN A 261 1.42 2.71 10.47
CA GLN A 261 2.74 3.30 10.21
C GLN A 261 3.39 3.86 11.48
N PHE A 262 2.62 4.53 12.35
CA PHE A 262 3.13 4.94 13.65
C PHE A 262 3.59 3.74 14.49
N GLY A 263 2.82 2.65 14.50
CA GLY A 263 3.24 1.43 15.18
C GLY A 263 4.52 0.82 14.61
N ARG A 264 4.71 0.88 13.27
CA ARG A 264 5.98 0.47 12.63
C ARG A 264 7.15 1.35 13.07
N LEU A 265 6.96 2.65 13.13
CA LEU A 265 8.00 3.59 13.60
C LEU A 265 8.41 3.27 15.03
N LEU A 266 7.45 3.05 15.95
CA LEU A 266 7.76 2.65 17.33
C LEU A 266 8.49 1.29 17.39
N THR A 267 8.14 0.34 16.53
CA THR A 267 8.90 -0.92 16.44
C THR A 267 10.32 -0.66 15.92
N GLN A 268 10.51 0.28 15.00
CA GLN A 268 11.82 0.63 14.45
C GLN A 268 12.73 1.28 15.50
N THR A 269 12.18 2.11 16.42
CA THR A 269 12.98 2.66 17.54
C THR A 269 13.45 1.57 18.48
N LEU A 270 12.64 0.53 18.72
CA LEU A 270 13.06 -0.63 19.48
C LEU A 270 14.17 -1.42 18.77
N ILE A 271 14.08 -1.58 17.45
CA ILE A 271 15.09 -2.27 16.65
C ILE A 271 16.44 -1.55 16.70
N ALA A 272 16.45 -0.21 16.77
CA ALA A 272 17.66 0.60 16.78
C ALA A 272 18.57 0.37 17.99
N ILE A 273 18.11 -0.23 19.08
CA ILE A 273 18.91 -0.55 20.27
C ILE A 273 19.73 -1.85 20.13
N PHE A 274 19.45 -2.67 19.11
CA PHE A 274 20.14 -3.94 18.91
C PHE A 274 21.50 -3.76 18.20
N PRO A 275 22.40 -4.76 18.25
CA PRO A 275 23.70 -4.71 17.57
C PRO A 275 23.54 -4.46 16.07
N THR A 276 24.48 -3.74 15.48
CA THR A 276 24.47 -3.34 14.06
C THR A 276 24.24 -4.51 13.10
N ALA A 277 24.86 -5.68 13.38
CA ALA A 277 24.65 -6.89 12.56
C ALA A 277 23.20 -7.35 12.55
N MET A 278 22.47 -7.23 13.66
CA MET A 278 21.05 -7.58 13.77
C MET A 278 20.15 -6.57 13.02
N ILE A 279 20.48 -5.28 13.12
CA ILE A 279 19.79 -4.21 12.37
C ILE A 279 19.96 -4.42 10.87
N ALA A 280 21.19 -4.73 10.43
CA ALA A 280 21.49 -5.04 9.03
C ALA A 280 20.70 -6.28 8.55
N ALA A 281 20.69 -7.36 9.34
CA ALA A 281 19.93 -8.56 9.05
C ALA A 281 18.43 -8.28 8.92
N HIS A 282 17.86 -7.50 9.85
CA HIS A 282 16.46 -7.08 9.80
C HIS A 282 16.14 -6.30 8.51
N SER A 283 16.99 -5.36 8.12
CA SER A 283 16.80 -4.56 6.91
C SER A 283 16.84 -5.41 5.65
N VAL A 284 17.79 -6.34 5.56
CA VAL A 284 17.89 -7.30 4.44
C VAL A 284 16.66 -8.20 4.39
N ALA A 285 16.24 -8.75 5.53
CA ALA A 285 15.06 -9.62 5.61
C ALA A 285 13.77 -8.89 5.18
N LEU A 286 13.58 -7.64 5.61
CA LEU A 286 12.43 -6.81 5.19
C LEU A 286 12.44 -6.52 3.68
N ASN A 287 13.59 -6.23 3.10
CA ASN A 287 13.70 -6.00 1.65
C ASN A 287 13.24 -7.23 0.87
N ILE A 288 13.64 -8.42 1.30
CA ILE A 288 13.20 -9.67 0.69
C ILE A 288 11.70 -9.90 0.91
N ALA A 289 11.19 -9.66 2.12
CA ALA A 289 9.77 -9.80 2.44
C ALA A 289 8.86 -8.86 1.61
N ASN A 290 9.34 -7.68 1.21
CA ASN A 290 8.56 -6.74 0.39
C ASN A 290 8.12 -7.33 -0.96
N TYR A 291 8.89 -8.24 -1.56
CA TYR A 291 8.47 -8.95 -2.78
C TYR A 291 7.27 -9.88 -2.52
N GLN A 292 7.22 -10.52 -1.34
CA GLN A 292 6.07 -11.33 -0.94
C GLN A 292 4.83 -10.45 -0.71
N TYR A 293 4.99 -9.28 -0.08
CA TYR A 293 3.89 -8.33 0.16
C TYR A 293 3.34 -7.71 -1.13
N ALA A 294 4.16 -7.58 -2.18
CA ALA A 294 3.73 -7.06 -3.48
C ALA A 294 2.60 -7.89 -4.10
N VAL A 295 2.65 -9.22 -3.95
CA VAL A 295 1.58 -10.13 -4.40
C VAL A 295 0.26 -9.77 -3.72
N ASN A 296 0.26 -9.67 -2.39
CA ASN A 296 -0.95 -9.31 -1.64
C ASN A 296 -1.51 -7.95 -2.08
N THR A 297 -0.67 -6.94 -2.28
CA THR A 297 -1.11 -5.61 -2.71
C THR A 297 -1.87 -5.67 -4.05
N ALA A 298 -1.39 -6.46 -5.01
CA ALA A 298 -2.06 -6.67 -6.29
C ALA A 298 -3.42 -7.37 -6.12
N PHE A 299 -3.46 -8.43 -5.28
CA PHE A 299 -4.69 -9.15 -4.98
C PHE A 299 -5.71 -8.31 -4.22
N CYS A 300 -5.28 -7.46 -3.29
CA CYS A 300 -6.16 -6.50 -2.62
C CYS A 300 -6.84 -5.55 -3.61
N ALA A 301 -6.08 -4.97 -4.54
CA ALA A 301 -6.60 -4.05 -5.55
C ALA A 301 -7.61 -4.74 -6.49
N ALA A 302 -7.32 -5.96 -6.96
CA ALA A 302 -8.22 -6.75 -7.78
C ALA A 302 -9.49 -7.15 -7.02
N SER A 303 -9.35 -7.62 -5.77
CA SER A 303 -10.47 -8.07 -4.95
C SER A 303 -11.43 -6.94 -4.59
N ILE A 304 -10.91 -5.73 -4.33
CA ILE A 304 -11.76 -4.54 -4.12
C ILE A 304 -12.67 -4.34 -5.33
N THR A 305 -12.12 -4.36 -6.55
CA THR A 305 -12.89 -4.16 -7.78
C THR A 305 -13.93 -5.26 -7.98
N ILE A 306 -13.51 -6.52 -7.92
CA ILE A 306 -14.37 -7.68 -8.22
C ILE A 306 -15.51 -7.80 -7.19
N VAL A 307 -15.17 -7.75 -5.91
CA VAL A 307 -16.17 -7.91 -4.83
C VAL A 307 -17.11 -6.71 -4.78
N ALA A 308 -16.59 -5.47 -4.92
CA ALA A 308 -17.43 -4.27 -4.91
C ALA A 308 -18.41 -4.25 -6.10
N GLN A 309 -18.00 -4.69 -7.30
CA GLN A 309 -18.92 -4.81 -8.44
C GLN A 309 -20.01 -5.84 -8.17
N CYS A 310 -19.67 -7.00 -7.60
CA CYS A 310 -20.68 -8.01 -7.22
C CYS A 310 -21.67 -7.47 -6.18
N ILE A 311 -21.19 -6.74 -5.17
CA ILE A 311 -22.04 -6.10 -4.15
C ILE A 311 -22.94 -5.03 -4.79
N GLY A 312 -22.40 -4.21 -5.69
CA GLY A 312 -23.16 -3.23 -6.46
C GLY A 312 -24.28 -3.85 -7.29
N ALA A 313 -24.00 -4.95 -7.96
CA ALA A 313 -24.97 -5.75 -8.73
C ALA A 313 -25.96 -6.54 -7.85
N ARG A 314 -25.89 -6.44 -6.52
CA ARG A 314 -26.69 -7.24 -5.56
C ARG A 314 -26.46 -8.75 -5.66
N GLN A 315 -25.31 -9.17 -6.18
CA GLN A 315 -24.92 -10.57 -6.38
C GLN A 315 -24.06 -11.10 -5.19
N GLU A 316 -24.63 -11.12 -3.97
CA GLU A 316 -23.90 -11.51 -2.75
C GLU A 316 -23.31 -12.93 -2.81
N ARG A 317 -24.02 -13.87 -3.48
CA ARG A 317 -23.51 -15.24 -3.67
C ARG A 317 -22.23 -15.23 -4.52
N GLN A 318 -22.19 -14.43 -5.58
CA GLN A 318 -21.02 -14.29 -6.44
C GLN A 318 -19.90 -13.53 -5.72
N ALA A 319 -20.22 -12.48 -4.95
CA ALA A 319 -19.23 -11.78 -4.12
C ALA A 319 -18.49 -12.76 -3.18
N LYS A 320 -19.24 -13.67 -2.53
CA LYS A 320 -18.67 -14.70 -1.66
C LYS A 320 -17.83 -15.72 -2.42
N TYR A 321 -18.27 -16.12 -3.60
CA TYR A 321 -17.53 -17.04 -4.47
C TYR A 321 -16.20 -16.43 -4.91
N TYR A 322 -16.22 -15.19 -5.43
CA TYR A 322 -15.00 -14.51 -5.87
C TYR A 322 -14.07 -14.17 -4.71
N ALA A 323 -14.60 -13.83 -3.54
CA ALA A 323 -13.77 -13.63 -2.35
C ALA A 323 -12.99 -14.90 -1.99
N LYS A 324 -13.62 -16.08 -2.02
CA LYS A 324 -12.94 -17.37 -1.81
C LYS A 324 -11.94 -17.69 -2.92
N LEU A 325 -12.33 -17.44 -4.17
CA LEU A 325 -11.46 -17.69 -5.32
C LEU A 325 -10.22 -16.82 -5.27
N MET A 326 -10.37 -15.51 -4.99
CA MET A 326 -9.24 -14.58 -4.84
C MET A 326 -8.32 -15.02 -3.72
N LEU A 327 -8.87 -15.42 -2.58
CA LEU A 327 -8.08 -15.94 -1.47
C LEU A 327 -7.28 -17.20 -1.86
N GLY A 328 -7.90 -18.14 -2.55
CA GLY A 328 -7.23 -19.36 -3.03
C GLY A 328 -6.14 -19.07 -4.06
N LEU A 329 -6.40 -18.16 -5.00
CA LEU A 329 -5.41 -17.75 -6.00
C LEU A 329 -4.24 -16.98 -5.35
N GLU A 330 -4.50 -16.15 -4.34
CA GLU A 330 -3.44 -15.48 -3.59
C GLU A 330 -2.56 -16.47 -2.85
N TYR A 331 -3.14 -17.49 -2.19
CA TYR A 331 -2.36 -18.57 -1.58
C TYR A 331 -1.44 -19.24 -2.60
N LEU A 332 -1.98 -19.61 -3.76
CA LEU A 332 -1.20 -20.24 -4.82
C LEU A 332 -0.02 -19.36 -5.26
N MET A 333 -0.28 -18.09 -5.55
CA MET A 333 0.76 -17.15 -5.99
C MET A 333 1.76 -16.85 -4.87
N MET A 334 1.30 -16.73 -3.64
CA MET A 334 2.15 -16.51 -2.47
C MET A 334 3.11 -17.71 -2.27
N TRP A 335 2.62 -18.93 -2.39
CA TRP A 335 3.46 -20.13 -2.30
C TRP A 335 4.52 -20.17 -3.41
N VAL A 336 4.15 -19.81 -4.65
CA VAL A 336 5.12 -19.71 -5.75
C VAL A 336 6.23 -18.71 -5.41
N VAL A 337 5.88 -17.51 -4.94
CA VAL A 337 6.87 -16.48 -4.60
C VAL A 337 7.71 -16.91 -3.39
N ILE A 338 7.12 -17.55 -2.38
CA ILE A 338 7.86 -18.06 -1.22
C ILE A 338 8.85 -19.16 -1.63
N ILE A 339 8.42 -20.12 -2.44
CA ILE A 339 9.28 -21.20 -2.93
C ILE A 339 10.46 -20.61 -3.73
N LEU A 340 10.20 -19.67 -4.63
CA LEU A 340 11.26 -18.96 -5.35
C LEU A 340 12.19 -18.20 -4.41
N THR A 341 11.64 -17.48 -3.42
CA THR A 341 12.43 -16.76 -2.40
C THR A 341 13.33 -17.73 -1.65
N VAL A 342 12.84 -18.87 -1.20
CA VAL A 342 13.61 -19.86 -0.43
C VAL A 342 14.71 -20.51 -1.29
N ILE A 343 14.40 -20.87 -2.55
CA ILE A 343 15.39 -21.46 -3.48
C ILE A 343 16.53 -20.47 -3.76
N PHE A 344 16.21 -19.21 -3.99
CA PHE A 344 17.19 -18.18 -4.32
C PHE A 344 17.70 -17.38 -3.13
N LEU A 345 17.33 -17.76 -1.88
CA LEU A 345 17.64 -16.96 -0.69
C LEU A 345 19.16 -16.81 -0.47
N ARG A 346 19.91 -17.89 -0.52
CA ARG A 346 21.37 -17.83 -0.35
C ARG A 346 22.09 -17.01 -1.42
N PRO A 347 21.85 -17.21 -2.73
CA PRO A 347 22.36 -16.33 -3.78
C PRO A 347 21.96 -14.86 -3.57
N LEU A 348 20.71 -14.61 -3.16
CA LEU A 348 20.22 -13.26 -2.92
C LEU A 348 20.95 -12.60 -1.74
N LEU A 349 21.12 -13.32 -0.63
CA LEU A 349 21.87 -12.81 0.53
C LEU A 349 23.35 -12.55 0.20
N SER A 350 23.96 -13.30 -0.72
CA SER A 350 25.34 -13.07 -1.13
C SER A 350 25.55 -11.74 -1.86
N THR A 351 24.50 -11.15 -2.46
CA THR A 351 24.58 -9.85 -3.15
C THR A 351 24.64 -8.66 -2.17
N TYR A 352 24.29 -8.87 -0.91
CA TYR A 352 24.37 -7.83 0.10
C TYR A 352 25.76 -7.78 0.71
N ASP A 353 26.35 -6.58 0.80
CA ASP A 353 27.63 -6.35 1.47
C ASP A 353 27.41 -6.12 2.96
N VAL A 354 27.15 -7.22 3.68
CA VAL A 354 26.98 -7.25 5.13
C VAL A 354 27.75 -8.42 5.73
N SER A 355 28.00 -8.39 7.05
CA SER A 355 28.74 -9.45 7.75
C SER A 355 28.06 -10.82 7.59
N GLN A 356 28.85 -11.90 7.66
CA GLN A 356 28.33 -13.27 7.57
C GLN A 356 27.30 -13.55 8.67
N THR A 357 27.54 -13.07 9.89
CA THR A 357 26.58 -13.15 10.99
C THR A 357 25.24 -12.49 10.64
N ALA A 358 25.26 -11.33 9.98
CA ALA A 358 24.03 -10.68 9.54
C ALA A 358 23.32 -11.48 8.43
N LYS A 359 24.07 -12.10 7.50
CA LYS A 359 23.50 -12.95 6.44
C LYS A 359 22.83 -14.20 7.01
N ASP A 360 23.49 -14.87 7.94
CA ASP A 360 22.96 -16.09 8.56
C ASP A 360 21.70 -15.76 9.38
N PHE A 361 21.73 -14.68 10.14
CA PHE A 361 20.54 -14.23 10.89
C PHE A 361 19.40 -13.79 9.97
N ALA A 362 19.70 -13.07 8.89
CA ALA A 362 18.70 -12.70 7.87
C ALA A 362 18.09 -13.95 7.20
N TYR A 363 18.89 -14.99 6.95
CA TYR A 363 18.40 -16.25 6.42
C TYR A 363 17.36 -16.87 7.35
N ASP A 364 17.65 -16.99 8.65
CA ASP A 364 16.73 -17.55 9.63
C ASP A 364 15.45 -16.72 9.79
N LEU A 365 15.57 -15.38 9.77
CA LEU A 365 14.43 -14.49 9.80
C LEU A 365 13.52 -14.66 8.58
N VAL A 366 14.09 -14.74 7.37
CA VAL A 366 13.32 -14.89 6.12
C VAL A 366 12.63 -16.24 6.04
N ILE A 367 13.29 -17.31 6.46
CA ILE A 367 12.69 -18.66 6.46
C ILE A 367 11.51 -18.72 7.43
N SER A 368 11.71 -18.33 8.70
CA SER A 368 10.63 -18.34 9.69
C SER A 368 9.46 -17.44 9.30
N HIS A 369 9.75 -16.24 8.80
CA HIS A 369 8.74 -15.33 8.25
C HIS A 369 7.97 -15.98 7.09
N SER A 370 8.65 -16.57 6.13
CA SER A 370 8.02 -17.18 4.94
C SER A 370 7.08 -18.34 5.31
N ILE A 371 7.42 -19.14 6.32
CA ILE A 371 6.53 -20.19 6.82
C ILE A 371 5.21 -19.60 7.35
N VAL A 372 5.31 -18.54 8.15
CA VAL A 372 4.14 -17.87 8.71
C VAL A 372 3.31 -17.17 7.62
N VAL A 373 3.96 -16.48 6.68
CA VAL A 373 3.31 -15.82 5.53
C VAL A 373 2.56 -16.83 4.68
N ALA A 374 3.12 -18.00 4.42
CA ALA A 374 2.52 -19.05 3.62
C ALA A 374 1.14 -19.51 4.14
N VAL A 375 0.90 -19.40 5.43
CA VAL A 375 -0.33 -19.91 6.08
C VAL A 375 -1.28 -18.78 6.47
N ILE A 376 -0.76 -17.67 6.99
CA ILE A 376 -1.56 -16.67 7.72
C ILE A 376 -1.81 -15.43 6.89
N TYR A 377 -0.82 -14.98 6.11
CA TYR A 377 -0.80 -13.66 5.53
C TYR A 377 -1.97 -13.38 4.57
N PRO A 378 -2.37 -14.27 3.64
CA PRO A 378 -3.47 -14.02 2.73
C PRO A 378 -4.79 -13.75 3.47
N ILE A 379 -5.12 -14.49 4.51
CA ILE A 379 -6.34 -14.25 5.31
C ILE A 379 -6.24 -12.92 6.07
N GLY A 380 -5.09 -12.66 6.69
CA GLY A 380 -4.88 -11.47 7.53
C GLY A 380 -4.89 -10.15 6.77
N PHE A 381 -4.54 -10.15 5.49
CA PHE A 381 -4.33 -8.92 4.72
C PHE A 381 -5.26 -8.78 3.49
N LEU A 382 -5.71 -9.86 2.84
CA LEU A 382 -6.69 -9.78 1.76
C LEU A 382 -8.11 -9.57 2.28
N LEU A 383 -8.53 -10.29 3.34
CA LEU A 383 -9.90 -10.17 3.85
C LEU A 383 -10.29 -8.74 4.26
N PRO A 384 -9.44 -7.93 4.89
CA PRO A 384 -9.73 -6.51 5.14
C PRO A 384 -10.11 -5.73 3.89
N ALA A 385 -9.43 -5.97 2.77
CA ALA A 385 -9.75 -5.33 1.48
C ALA A 385 -11.12 -5.79 0.94
N ILE A 386 -11.43 -7.09 1.07
CA ILE A 386 -12.74 -7.67 0.72
C ILE A 386 -13.86 -7.08 1.60
N PHE A 387 -13.62 -6.91 2.90
CA PHE A 387 -14.59 -6.32 3.83
C PHE A 387 -14.88 -4.86 3.47
N ARG A 388 -13.84 -4.08 3.18
CA ARG A 388 -13.99 -2.69 2.72
C ARG A 388 -14.78 -2.61 1.39
N ALA A 389 -14.55 -3.53 0.46
CA ALA A 389 -15.29 -3.62 -0.79
C ALA A 389 -16.80 -3.85 -0.58
N ALA A 390 -17.17 -4.54 0.50
CA ALA A 390 -18.57 -4.76 0.91
C ALA A 390 -19.14 -3.66 1.81
N GLY A 391 -18.33 -2.63 2.19
CA GLY A 391 -18.73 -1.54 3.07
C GLY A 391 -18.48 -1.78 4.56
N ASP A 392 -17.88 -2.92 4.95
CA ASP A 392 -17.47 -3.20 6.33
C ASP A 392 -16.09 -2.60 6.60
N VAL A 393 -16.08 -1.29 6.88
CA VAL A 393 -14.83 -0.53 7.13
C VAL A 393 -14.41 -0.51 8.59
N LYS A 394 -15.37 -0.75 9.52
CA LYS A 394 -15.11 -0.69 10.96
C LYS A 394 -14.31 -1.90 11.45
N THR A 395 -14.63 -3.09 10.94
CA THR A 395 -13.94 -4.33 11.34
C THR A 395 -12.45 -4.27 11.04
N PRO A 396 -11.99 -3.94 9.81
CA PRO A 396 -10.57 -3.76 9.54
C PRO A 396 -9.92 -2.71 10.45
N LEU A 397 -10.51 -1.53 10.58
CA LEU A 397 -9.98 -0.45 11.42
C LEU A 397 -9.72 -0.91 12.87
N TYR A 398 -10.74 -1.46 13.54
CA TYR A 398 -10.59 -1.84 14.94
C TYR A 398 -9.64 -3.02 15.13
N VAL A 399 -9.77 -4.06 14.31
CA VAL A 399 -8.93 -5.26 14.44
C VAL A 399 -7.48 -4.95 14.15
N SER A 400 -7.17 -4.24 13.05
CA SER A 400 -5.79 -3.88 12.71
C SER A 400 -5.18 -2.94 13.76
N THR A 401 -5.94 -1.94 14.24
CA THR A 401 -5.42 -0.99 15.22
C THR A 401 -5.16 -1.67 16.56
N ILE A 402 -6.15 -2.38 17.11
CA ILE A 402 -6.01 -3.05 18.41
C ILE A 402 -4.88 -4.08 18.35
N SER A 403 -4.84 -4.89 17.31
CA SER A 403 -3.81 -5.91 17.14
C SER A 403 -2.41 -5.30 17.03
N MET A 404 -2.25 -4.22 16.25
CA MET A 404 -0.96 -3.53 16.11
C MET A 404 -0.46 -2.96 17.44
N TRP A 405 -1.34 -2.28 18.19
CA TRP A 405 -0.93 -1.58 19.42
C TRP A 405 -0.88 -2.50 20.63
N ALA A 406 -1.88 -3.34 20.84
CA ALA A 406 -1.97 -4.21 22.02
C ALA A 406 -1.16 -5.49 21.89
N ILE A 407 -0.94 -5.99 20.67
CA ILE A 407 -0.20 -7.23 20.46
C ILE A 407 1.20 -6.93 19.92
N ARG A 408 1.31 -6.37 18.72
CA ARG A 408 2.61 -6.22 18.07
C ARG A 408 3.56 -5.35 18.88
N ILE A 409 3.13 -4.13 19.28
CA ILE A 409 4.01 -3.21 20.01
C ILE A 409 4.25 -3.73 21.43
N ALA A 410 3.19 -4.01 22.19
CA ALA A 410 3.36 -4.45 23.58
C ALA A 410 4.21 -5.72 23.69
N PHE A 411 3.91 -6.75 22.89
CA PHE A 411 4.70 -7.99 22.90
C PHE A 411 6.11 -7.81 22.32
N ALA A 412 6.33 -6.87 21.38
CA ALA A 412 7.69 -6.60 20.91
C ALA A 412 8.60 -6.13 22.05
N TYR A 413 8.13 -5.21 22.89
CA TYR A 413 8.89 -4.76 24.05
C TYR A 413 9.07 -5.89 25.10
N VAL A 414 8.00 -6.64 25.40
CA VAL A 414 8.05 -7.72 26.40
C VAL A 414 8.95 -8.88 25.97
N LEU A 415 8.87 -9.28 24.70
CA LEU A 415 9.65 -10.43 24.20
C LEU A 415 11.10 -10.06 23.87
N ALA A 416 11.35 -8.83 23.42
CA ALA A 416 12.67 -8.43 22.93
C ALA A 416 13.62 -7.99 24.04
N LEU A 417 13.13 -7.34 25.10
CA LEU A 417 13.95 -6.75 26.15
C LEU A 417 14.09 -7.69 27.36
N ASP A 418 15.24 -7.63 28.06
CA ASP A 418 15.44 -8.32 29.35
C ASP A 418 14.64 -7.65 30.47
N THR A 419 14.52 -6.31 30.42
CA THR A 419 13.78 -5.52 31.38
C THR A 419 12.92 -4.49 30.63
N VAL A 420 11.64 -4.47 30.92
CA VAL A 420 10.68 -3.51 30.36
C VAL A 420 10.35 -2.47 31.40
N SER A 421 10.67 -1.21 31.13
CA SER A 421 10.27 -0.06 31.93
C SER A 421 9.10 0.66 31.27
N VAL A 422 8.00 0.80 32.00
CA VAL A 422 6.80 1.48 31.51
C VAL A 422 6.76 2.89 32.10
N PHE A 423 7.08 3.88 31.26
CA PHE A 423 7.11 5.33 31.59
C PHE A 423 7.94 5.66 32.86
N GLY A 424 8.91 4.82 33.21
CA GLY A 424 9.70 5.00 34.43
C GLY A 424 8.94 4.76 35.76
N LEU A 425 7.67 4.34 35.69
CA LEU A 425 6.82 4.13 36.86
C LEU A 425 7.00 2.75 37.48
N PHE A 426 7.13 1.74 36.66
CA PHE A 426 7.39 0.37 37.08
C PHE A 426 8.19 -0.37 36.01
N SER A 427 8.99 -1.34 36.45
CA SER A 427 9.74 -2.23 35.56
C SER A 427 9.46 -3.67 35.93
N PHE A 428 9.45 -4.53 34.90
CA PHE A 428 9.31 -5.97 35.06
C PHE A 428 10.26 -6.71 34.11
N SER A 429 10.54 -7.98 34.44
CA SER A 429 11.40 -8.83 33.61
C SER A 429 10.69 -9.19 32.31
N GLY A 430 11.34 -8.90 31.17
CA GLY A 430 10.95 -9.40 29.86
C GLY A 430 11.62 -10.75 29.55
N PHE A 431 11.52 -11.18 28.30
CA PHE A 431 12.06 -12.48 27.86
C PHE A 431 13.48 -12.38 27.28
N GLY A 432 13.95 -11.20 26.87
CA GLY A 432 15.31 -11.02 26.35
C GLY A 432 15.61 -11.72 25.02
N TRP A 433 14.58 -12.00 24.19
CA TRP A 433 14.79 -12.69 22.92
C TRP A 433 15.36 -11.79 21.81
N GLY A 434 15.66 -10.53 22.12
CA GLY A 434 16.25 -9.58 21.19
C GLY A 434 15.43 -9.41 19.91
N MET A 435 16.09 -9.40 18.76
CA MET A 435 15.45 -9.23 17.45
C MET A 435 14.39 -10.30 17.15
N TRP A 436 14.57 -11.54 17.64
CA TRP A 436 13.57 -12.60 17.51
C TRP A 436 12.25 -12.22 18.20
N GLY A 437 12.33 -11.60 19.38
CA GLY A 437 11.14 -11.14 20.11
C GLY A 437 10.31 -10.16 19.28
N VAL A 438 10.95 -9.25 18.55
CA VAL A 438 10.28 -8.30 17.65
C VAL A 438 9.56 -9.01 16.49
N TRP A 439 10.22 -9.99 15.84
CA TRP A 439 9.63 -10.73 14.73
C TRP A 439 8.49 -11.65 15.19
N ILE A 440 8.65 -12.31 16.33
CA ILE A 440 7.60 -13.16 16.92
C ILE A 440 6.38 -12.31 17.27
N ALA A 441 6.55 -11.12 17.87
CA ALA A 441 5.45 -10.21 18.16
C ALA A 441 4.69 -9.77 16.87
N MET A 442 5.43 -9.55 15.77
CA MET A 442 4.85 -9.29 14.46
C MET A 442 4.00 -10.47 13.96
N MET A 443 4.51 -11.68 14.09
CA MET A 443 3.79 -12.91 13.68
C MET A 443 2.56 -13.16 14.55
N LEU A 444 2.62 -12.92 15.86
CA LEU A 444 1.49 -13.02 16.78
C LEU A 444 0.37 -12.02 16.43
N ASP A 445 0.73 -10.77 16.09
CA ASP A 445 -0.22 -9.78 15.57
C ASP A 445 -0.97 -10.34 14.34
N TRP A 446 -0.26 -10.95 13.40
CA TRP A 446 -0.86 -11.51 12.19
C TRP A 446 -1.77 -12.71 12.48
N VAL A 447 -1.39 -13.59 13.39
CA VAL A 447 -2.24 -14.71 13.85
C VAL A 447 -3.55 -14.19 14.40
N CYS A 448 -3.48 -13.20 15.31
CA CYS A 448 -4.66 -12.63 15.93
C CYS A 448 -5.63 -12.00 14.89
N ARG A 449 -5.10 -11.20 13.97
CA ARG A 449 -5.91 -10.63 12.86
C ARG A 449 -6.54 -11.72 12.02
N THR A 450 -5.75 -12.72 11.64
CA THR A 450 -6.21 -13.82 10.79
C THR A 450 -7.37 -14.58 11.42
N VAL A 451 -7.29 -14.91 12.70
CA VAL A 451 -8.37 -15.60 13.41
C VAL A 451 -9.65 -14.76 13.41
N ILE A 452 -9.55 -13.48 13.77
CA ILE A 452 -10.73 -12.59 13.86
C ILE A 452 -11.35 -12.40 12.47
N TYR A 453 -10.53 -12.14 11.43
CA TYR A 453 -11.03 -11.94 10.06
C TYR A 453 -11.60 -13.23 9.47
N PHE A 454 -10.99 -14.38 9.75
CA PHE A 454 -11.52 -15.66 9.32
C PHE A 454 -12.91 -15.95 9.92
N ILE A 455 -13.07 -15.76 11.24
CA ILE A 455 -14.38 -15.88 11.92
C ILE A 455 -15.42 -14.94 11.29
N ARG A 456 -15.03 -13.68 11.04
CA ARG A 456 -15.90 -12.68 10.41
C ARG A 456 -16.31 -13.10 9.00
N PHE A 457 -15.37 -13.64 8.23
CA PHE A 457 -15.60 -14.11 6.87
C PHE A 457 -16.55 -15.30 6.81
N VAL A 458 -16.29 -16.33 7.62
CA VAL A 458 -17.13 -17.57 7.66
C VAL A 458 -18.53 -17.25 8.16
N SER A 459 -18.68 -16.37 9.15
CA SER A 459 -20.00 -15.95 9.67
C SER A 459 -20.84 -15.13 8.69
N ASN A 460 -20.30 -14.75 7.53
CA ASN A 460 -20.93 -13.88 6.51
C ASN A 460 -21.40 -12.50 7.04
N ARG A 461 -20.94 -12.08 8.21
CA ARG A 461 -21.34 -10.79 8.80
C ARG A 461 -20.83 -9.60 8.00
N TRP A 462 -19.75 -9.74 7.24
CA TRP A 462 -19.20 -8.73 6.35
C TRP A 462 -20.14 -8.34 5.19
N LEU A 463 -21.03 -9.24 4.74
CA LEU A 463 -22.04 -8.97 3.70
C LEU A 463 -23.25 -8.18 4.23
N ARG A 464 -23.44 -8.12 5.55
CA ARG A 464 -24.55 -7.41 6.19
C ARG A 464 -24.21 -5.94 6.50
N ALA A 465 -23.02 -5.49 6.16
CA ALA A 465 -22.61 -4.10 6.34
C ALA A 465 -23.53 -3.15 5.53
N LYS A 466 -23.68 -1.93 6.03
CA LYS A 466 -24.58 -0.93 5.42
C LYS A 466 -24.16 -0.65 3.99
N ARG A 467 -24.99 -1.02 3.03
CA ARG A 467 -24.75 -0.75 1.61
C ARG A 467 -24.68 0.76 1.38
N LEU A 468 -23.76 1.17 0.55
CA LEU A 468 -23.65 2.54 0.07
C LEU A 468 -24.76 2.72 -1.01
N SER A 469 -25.88 3.27 -0.61
CA SER A 469 -27.05 3.48 -1.51
C SER A 469 -26.97 4.85 -2.17
#